data_2a7c6c698b9b884f885ca1b9581c2173
#
_entry.id   2a7c6c698b9b884f885ca1b9581c2173
#
_cell.length_a   1.000
_cell.length_b   1.000
_cell.length_c   1.000
_cell.angle_alpha   90.00
_cell.angle_beta   90.00
_cell.angle_gamma   90.00
#
_symmetry.space_group_name_H-M   'P 1'
#
loop_
_entity.id
_entity.type
_entity.pdbx_description
1 polymer ?
#
loop_
_entity_poly.entity_id
_entity_poly.type
_entity_poly.pdbx_seq_one_letter_code
_entity_poly.pdbx_strand_id
1 'polypeptide(L)'
;MKAMRLACAALLAAVTWTTGHAQGVDFSGEWRPLYHEDGADRIPGPELGDYAGLPLNDAARLRADSYTTSRMSLVMENICRQHGADYALRGMAHMRITMDVNLVTQEPVAYRMHYGNQNMERLIWLDDRDPPGPKAQHTWQGFSKGQWAANQLVIKTTHLKENYRRRNGVPSGAKRTFTEQWIRHGNILTIVSIAEDPEFLTEPLVLSQNWVLDPGQQIATDSCEYVPELPTEAGMVPHYLPGTNPFLTEVAERYGLPQKGVRGGAETLYPEFRAKMGPPAAKPEHCTMFCTCMNTPMVCPEVPK
;
A
#
# COMPACT_ATOMS: atom_id res chain seq x y z
N MET A 1 46.40 -2.53 53.00
CA MET A 1 46.41 -2.75 51.54
C MET A 1 45.36 -3.69 51.00
N LYS A 2 44.87 -4.69 51.72
CA LYS A 2 43.79 -5.61 51.24
C LYS A 2 42.38 -4.96 51.20
N ALA A 3 42.07 -4.06 52.15
CA ALA A 3 40.76 -3.36 52.19
C ALA A 3 40.56 -2.33 51.07
N MET A 4 41.66 -1.69 50.61
CA MET A 4 41.61 -0.68 49.55
C MET A 4 41.44 -1.29 48.15
N ARG A 5 41.83 -2.56 47.95
CA ARG A 5 41.62 -3.31 46.72
C ARG A 5 40.16 -3.81 46.54
N LEU A 6 39.46 -4.07 47.64
CA LEU A 6 38.03 -4.45 47.58
C LEU A 6 37.10 -3.26 47.27
N ALA A 7 37.45 -2.06 47.72
CA ALA A 7 36.67 -0.85 47.46
C ALA A 7 36.74 -0.42 45.97
N CYS A 8 37.90 -0.59 45.31
CA CYS A 8 38.03 -0.31 43.86
C CYS A 8 37.29 -1.33 42.97
N ALA A 9 37.23 -2.59 43.43
CA ALA A 9 36.49 -3.62 42.67
C ALA A 9 34.96 -3.42 42.74
N ALA A 10 34.43 -2.91 43.85
CA ALA A 10 33.01 -2.60 44.04
C ALA A 10 32.60 -1.35 43.21
N LEU A 11 33.48 -0.37 43.03
CA LEU A 11 33.20 0.81 42.19
C LEU A 11 33.18 0.49 40.70
N LEU A 12 33.98 -0.47 40.24
CA LEU A 12 33.97 -0.92 38.84
C LEU A 12 32.75 -1.78 38.46
N ALA A 13 32.12 -2.47 39.41
CA ALA A 13 30.90 -3.26 39.18
C ALA A 13 29.63 -2.42 39.09
N ALA A 14 29.63 -1.17 39.58
CA ALA A 14 28.45 -0.30 39.59
C ALA A 14 28.28 0.53 38.29
N VAL A 15 29.20 0.45 37.33
CA VAL A 15 29.19 1.31 36.11
C VAL A 15 28.60 0.60 34.89
N THR A 16 28.14 -0.64 34.99
CA THR A 16 27.73 -1.43 33.79
C THR A 16 26.24 -1.68 33.62
N TRP A 17 25.40 -0.90 34.30
CA TRP A 17 23.96 -0.98 34.03
C TRP A 17 23.41 0.34 33.47
N THR A 18 24.08 0.87 32.46
CA THR A 18 23.34 1.67 31.49
C THR A 18 22.58 0.69 30.63
N THR A 19 21.30 0.54 30.86
CA THR A 19 20.40 0.03 29.83
C THR A 19 20.61 0.93 28.63
N GLY A 20 21.45 0.48 27.71
CA GLY A 20 21.54 1.09 26.39
C GLY A 20 20.14 0.94 25.81
N HIS A 21 19.36 2.01 25.86
CA HIS A 21 18.23 2.12 24.95
C HIS A 21 18.86 1.99 23.56
N ALA A 22 18.65 0.83 22.95
CA ALA A 22 18.95 0.71 21.54
C ALA A 22 18.22 1.89 20.89
N GLN A 23 18.98 2.88 20.39
CA GLN A 23 18.38 3.94 19.60
C GLN A 23 17.64 3.23 18.49
N GLY A 24 16.32 3.22 18.57
CA GLY A 24 15.49 2.64 17.54
C GLY A 24 15.86 3.29 16.21
N VAL A 25 15.79 2.52 15.16
CA VAL A 25 16.05 3.04 13.81
C VAL A 25 15.09 4.20 13.56
N ASP A 26 15.61 5.38 13.22
CA ASP A 26 14.78 6.53 12.89
C ASP A 26 14.26 6.38 11.45
N PHE A 27 12.94 6.44 11.28
CA PHE A 27 12.27 6.39 9.97
C PHE A 27 11.95 7.78 9.41
N SER A 28 12.25 8.85 10.15
CA SER A 28 12.01 10.21 9.70
C SER A 28 12.77 10.52 8.42
N GLY A 29 12.16 11.30 7.54
CA GLY A 29 12.75 11.71 6.27
C GLY A 29 11.73 11.87 5.14
N GLU A 30 12.26 12.30 4.01
CA GLU A 30 11.55 12.35 2.74
C GLU A 30 11.85 11.08 1.95
N TRP A 31 10.83 10.37 1.53
CA TRP A 31 10.95 9.07 0.91
C TRP A 31 10.33 9.06 -0.48
N ARG A 32 11.10 8.60 -1.47
CA ARG A 32 10.66 8.42 -2.85
C ARG A 32 10.38 6.93 -3.13
N PRO A 33 9.21 6.57 -3.68
CA PRO A 33 8.94 5.18 -4.02
C PRO A 33 9.80 4.71 -5.20
N LEU A 34 10.11 3.41 -5.23
CA LEU A 34 10.71 2.78 -6.40
C LEU A 34 9.60 2.42 -7.39
N TYR A 35 9.34 3.31 -8.35
CA TYR A 35 8.22 3.19 -9.28
C TYR A 35 8.25 1.96 -10.18
N HIS A 36 9.40 1.35 -10.39
CA HIS A 36 9.53 0.14 -11.19
C HIS A 36 9.07 -1.12 -10.44
N GLU A 37 8.95 -1.05 -9.12
CA GLU A 37 8.35 -2.11 -8.34
C GLU A 37 6.83 -2.06 -8.49
N ASP A 38 6.21 -3.21 -8.70
CA ASP A 38 4.75 -3.35 -8.81
C ASP A 38 4.09 -2.41 -9.82
N GLY A 39 4.74 -2.16 -10.93
CA GLY A 39 4.27 -1.22 -11.96
C GLY A 39 2.82 -1.47 -12.37
N ALA A 40 2.38 -2.72 -12.39
CA ALA A 40 1.00 -3.09 -12.70
C ALA A 40 -0.02 -2.62 -11.64
N ASP A 41 0.39 -2.47 -10.39
CA ASP A 41 -0.49 -2.01 -9.30
C ASP A 41 -0.48 -0.49 -9.13
N ARG A 42 0.40 0.21 -9.86
CA ARG A 42 0.52 1.66 -9.81
C ARG A 42 -0.30 2.33 -10.91
N ILE A 43 -0.03 3.55 -11.26
CA ILE A 43 -0.72 4.23 -12.36
C ILE A 43 -0.13 3.78 -13.71
N PRO A 44 -0.99 3.42 -14.66
CA PRO A 44 -2.45 3.56 -14.71
C PRO A 44 -3.23 2.59 -13.83
N GLY A 45 -2.60 1.65 -13.16
CA GLY A 45 -3.19 0.60 -12.37
C GLY A 45 -3.53 -0.64 -13.20
N PRO A 46 -3.92 -1.74 -12.51
CA PRO A 46 -4.34 -2.94 -13.19
C PRO A 46 -5.64 -2.73 -13.94
N GLU A 47 -5.79 -3.42 -15.06
CA GLU A 47 -6.98 -3.38 -15.89
C GLU A 47 -8.17 -4.05 -15.21
N LEU A 48 -9.39 -3.74 -15.69
CA LEU A 48 -10.60 -4.41 -15.24
C LEU A 48 -10.51 -5.92 -15.51
N GLY A 49 -10.93 -6.72 -14.55
CA GLY A 49 -10.88 -8.18 -14.66
C GLY A 49 -9.52 -8.83 -14.40
N ASP A 50 -8.46 -8.05 -14.20
CA ASP A 50 -7.14 -8.59 -13.82
C ASP A 50 -7.07 -8.82 -12.30
N TYR A 51 -7.16 -10.08 -11.91
CA TYR A 51 -7.11 -10.53 -10.52
C TYR A 51 -5.94 -11.48 -10.25
N ALA A 52 -5.02 -11.61 -11.19
CA ALA A 52 -3.88 -12.50 -11.05
C ALA A 52 -3.11 -12.23 -9.74
N GLY A 53 -2.83 -13.29 -8.99
CA GLY A 53 -2.11 -13.22 -7.73
C GLY A 53 -2.91 -12.73 -6.52
N LEU A 54 -4.19 -12.40 -6.68
CA LEU A 54 -5.00 -11.93 -5.56
C LEU A 54 -5.86 -13.06 -4.96
N PRO A 55 -5.80 -13.29 -3.64
CA PRO A 55 -6.59 -14.31 -2.97
C PRO A 55 -8.04 -13.84 -2.74
N LEU A 56 -8.77 -13.55 -3.81
CA LEU A 56 -10.13 -13.03 -3.75
C LEU A 56 -11.17 -14.13 -3.55
N ASN A 57 -12.11 -13.89 -2.64
CA ASN A 57 -13.32 -14.70 -2.56
C ASN A 57 -14.36 -14.28 -3.62
N ASP A 58 -15.47 -15.01 -3.70
CA ASP A 58 -16.53 -14.75 -4.69
C ASP A 58 -17.19 -13.38 -4.52
N ALA A 59 -17.36 -12.91 -3.29
CA ALA A 59 -17.92 -11.59 -3.01
C ALA A 59 -17.02 -10.47 -3.54
N ALA A 60 -15.71 -10.59 -3.35
CA ALA A 60 -14.75 -9.64 -3.90
C ALA A 60 -14.75 -9.63 -5.43
N ARG A 61 -14.80 -10.80 -6.05
CA ARG A 61 -14.86 -10.95 -7.51
C ARG A 61 -16.13 -10.31 -8.09
N LEU A 62 -17.28 -10.62 -7.50
CA LEU A 62 -18.55 -10.05 -7.93
C LEU A 62 -18.52 -8.51 -7.86
N ARG A 63 -17.94 -7.97 -6.79
CA ARG A 63 -17.86 -6.52 -6.59
C ARG A 63 -16.89 -5.87 -7.56
N ALA A 64 -15.74 -6.48 -7.79
CA ALA A 64 -14.76 -6.01 -8.77
C ALA A 64 -15.29 -6.10 -10.21
N ASP A 65 -16.01 -7.17 -10.55
CA ASP A 65 -16.64 -7.34 -11.85
C ASP A 65 -17.74 -6.30 -12.15
N SER A 66 -18.38 -5.78 -11.11
CA SER A 66 -19.38 -4.73 -11.26
C SER A 66 -18.81 -3.32 -11.41
N TYR A 67 -17.50 -3.17 -11.21
CA TYR A 67 -16.86 -1.86 -11.18
C TYR A 67 -16.78 -1.23 -12.58
N THR A 68 -17.03 0.06 -12.65
CA THR A 68 -16.73 0.90 -13.82
C THR A 68 -15.75 2.00 -13.44
N THR A 69 -14.79 2.29 -14.30
CA THR A 69 -13.82 3.37 -14.11
C THR A 69 -14.49 4.74 -13.99
N SER A 70 -15.62 4.92 -14.65
CA SER A 70 -16.41 6.15 -14.58
C SER A 70 -16.92 6.47 -13.18
N ARG A 71 -17.01 5.47 -12.30
CA ARG A 71 -17.45 5.66 -10.91
C ARG A 71 -16.59 6.66 -10.15
N MET A 72 -15.30 6.72 -10.44
CA MET A 72 -14.39 7.68 -9.80
C MET A 72 -14.70 9.13 -10.19
N SER A 73 -15.19 9.34 -11.42
CA SER A 73 -15.50 10.67 -11.96
C SER A 73 -16.96 11.09 -11.77
N LEU A 74 -17.86 10.13 -11.54
CA LEU A 74 -19.30 10.37 -11.52
C LEU A 74 -19.91 10.38 -10.13
N VAL A 75 -19.30 9.70 -9.17
CA VAL A 75 -19.82 9.60 -7.81
C VAL A 75 -19.04 10.58 -6.93
N MET A 76 -19.73 11.62 -6.47
CA MET A 76 -19.14 12.71 -5.70
C MET A 76 -18.32 12.22 -4.49
N GLU A 77 -18.81 11.17 -3.80
CA GLU A 77 -18.10 10.59 -2.66
C GLU A 77 -16.80 9.87 -3.05
N ASN A 78 -16.61 9.57 -4.34
CA ASN A 78 -15.41 8.90 -4.82
C ASN A 78 -14.36 9.87 -5.37
N ILE A 79 -14.80 11.06 -5.79
CA ILE A 79 -13.90 12.13 -6.21
C ILE A 79 -13.18 12.63 -4.96
N CYS A 80 -11.89 12.81 -5.03
CA CYS A 80 -11.05 13.16 -3.89
C CYS A 80 -11.08 12.16 -2.71
N ARG A 81 -11.57 10.95 -2.91
CA ARG A 81 -11.53 9.90 -1.89
C ARG A 81 -10.07 9.50 -1.64
N GLN A 82 -9.64 9.66 -0.41
CA GLN A 82 -8.33 9.18 0.02
C GLN A 82 -8.24 7.65 -0.12
N HIS A 83 -7.05 7.17 -0.49
CA HIS A 83 -6.76 5.75 -0.43
C HIS A 83 -6.69 5.27 1.03
N GLY A 84 -7.10 4.04 1.31
CA GLY A 84 -6.88 3.41 2.61
C GLY A 84 -5.38 3.20 2.86
N ALA A 85 -4.99 3.07 4.14
CA ALA A 85 -3.57 2.91 4.51
C ALA A 85 -2.88 1.75 3.77
N ASP A 86 -3.60 0.68 3.48
CA ASP A 86 -3.11 -0.51 2.76
C ASP A 86 -2.90 -0.26 1.25
N TYR A 87 -3.54 0.74 0.68
CA TYR A 87 -3.36 1.11 -0.72
C TYR A 87 -2.53 2.39 -0.91
N ALA A 88 -2.47 3.27 0.08
CA ALA A 88 -1.71 4.52 0.02
C ALA A 88 -0.23 4.29 -0.33
N LEU A 89 0.35 3.18 0.14
CA LEU A 89 1.72 2.79 -0.19
C LEU A 89 1.96 2.55 -1.69
N ARG A 90 0.92 2.31 -2.46
CA ARG A 90 0.99 2.11 -3.93
C ARG A 90 0.80 3.39 -4.72
N GLY A 91 0.57 4.51 -4.05
CA GLY A 91 0.45 5.82 -4.68
C GLY A 91 1.71 6.24 -5.44
N MET A 92 1.57 7.23 -6.30
CA MET A 92 2.67 7.78 -7.11
C MET A 92 3.42 8.89 -6.41
N ALA A 93 2.99 9.29 -5.23
CA ALA A 93 3.57 10.42 -4.56
C ALA A 93 4.68 10.02 -3.58
N HIS A 94 5.50 10.97 -3.28
CA HIS A 94 6.49 10.90 -2.22
C HIS A 94 5.82 10.89 -0.85
N MET A 95 6.54 10.39 0.12
CA MET A 95 6.10 10.26 1.49
C MET A 95 7.07 11.00 2.41
N ARG A 96 6.52 11.81 3.31
CA ARG A 96 7.27 12.39 4.42
C ARG A 96 6.91 11.66 5.70
N ILE A 97 7.92 11.27 6.46
CA ILE A 97 7.75 10.73 7.80
C ILE A 97 8.42 11.69 8.79
N THR A 98 7.66 12.12 9.79
CA THR A 98 8.17 12.93 10.90
C THR A 98 7.87 12.25 12.22
N MET A 99 8.70 12.55 13.23
CA MET A 99 8.51 12.07 14.58
C MET A 99 7.79 13.14 15.41
N ASP A 100 6.62 12.80 15.94
CA ASP A 100 5.96 13.60 16.96
C ASP A 100 6.50 13.18 18.34
N VAL A 101 6.91 14.15 19.15
CA VAL A 101 7.48 13.91 20.48
C VAL A 101 6.62 14.58 21.56
N ASN A 102 6.63 14.02 22.74
CA ASN A 102 6.09 14.68 23.93
C ASN A 102 6.96 15.89 24.26
N LEU A 103 6.36 17.08 24.31
CA LEU A 103 7.12 18.34 24.52
C LEU A 103 7.78 18.45 25.90
N VAL A 104 7.32 17.66 26.89
CA VAL A 104 7.87 17.67 28.26
C VAL A 104 8.94 16.59 28.44
N THR A 105 8.64 15.34 28.03
CA THR A 105 9.54 14.21 28.23
C THR A 105 10.52 14.00 27.07
N GLN A 106 10.27 14.61 25.92
CA GLN A 106 11.03 14.43 24.68
C GLN A 106 10.97 12.99 24.14
N GLU A 107 10.06 12.17 24.65
CA GLU A 107 9.87 10.81 24.19
C GLU A 107 9.06 10.77 22.89
N PRO A 108 9.38 9.85 21.96
CA PRO A 108 8.58 9.62 20.77
C PRO A 108 7.15 9.23 21.10
N VAL A 109 6.17 9.90 20.48
CA VAL A 109 4.73 9.64 20.66
C VAL A 109 4.13 8.99 19.44
N ALA A 110 4.51 9.44 18.26
CA ALA A 110 4.01 8.91 17.01
C ALA A 110 4.95 9.20 15.84
N TYR A 111 4.89 8.36 14.81
CA TYR A 111 5.28 8.76 13.47
C TYR A 111 4.08 9.35 12.74
N ARG A 112 4.29 10.50 12.13
CA ARG A 112 3.32 11.14 11.24
C ARG A 112 3.79 10.91 9.81
N MET A 113 2.97 10.23 9.03
CA MET A 113 3.20 10.05 7.60
C MET A 113 2.34 11.03 6.82
N HIS A 114 2.95 11.74 5.89
CA HIS A 114 2.27 12.57 4.91
C HIS A 114 2.59 12.05 3.51
N TYR A 115 1.55 11.75 2.73
CA TYR A 115 1.67 11.38 1.32
C TYR A 115 1.27 12.56 0.45
N GLY A 116 2.08 12.89 -0.55
CA GLY A 116 1.76 13.97 -1.50
C GLY A 116 0.50 13.69 -2.32
N ASN A 117 0.18 12.41 -2.58
CA ASN A 117 -1.05 12.06 -3.28
C ASN A 117 -2.26 12.24 -2.36
N GLN A 118 -3.26 13.04 -2.81
CA GLN A 118 -4.51 13.30 -2.08
C GLN A 118 -4.32 13.87 -0.66
N ASN A 119 -3.16 14.42 -0.36
CA ASN A 119 -2.87 15.04 0.93
C ASN A 119 -3.19 14.13 2.13
N MET A 120 -2.84 12.85 2.03
CA MET A 120 -3.17 11.86 3.05
C MET A 120 -2.23 11.98 4.23
N GLU A 121 -2.79 12.02 5.42
CA GLU A 121 -2.04 11.96 6.67
C GLU A 121 -2.41 10.73 7.49
N ARG A 122 -1.40 10.07 8.06
CA ARG A 122 -1.55 8.92 8.93
C ARG A 122 -0.68 9.07 10.16
N LEU A 123 -1.24 8.78 11.32
CA LEU A 123 -0.51 8.72 12.58
C LEU A 123 -0.29 7.26 12.99
N ILE A 124 0.94 6.93 13.32
CA ILE A 124 1.34 5.64 13.87
C ILE A 124 1.80 5.86 15.28
N TRP A 125 0.94 5.49 16.23
CA TRP A 125 1.17 5.74 17.65
C TRP A 125 2.21 4.77 18.20
N LEU A 126 3.15 5.31 18.98
CA LEU A 126 4.24 4.57 19.62
C LEU A 126 4.07 4.47 21.15
N ASP A 127 3.17 5.27 21.71
CA ASP A 127 2.87 5.28 23.13
C ASP A 127 1.90 4.14 23.54
N ASP A 128 1.65 3.98 24.83
CA ASP A 128 0.83 2.89 25.40
C ASP A 128 -0.67 3.13 25.32
N ARG A 129 -1.13 4.07 24.45
CA ARG A 129 -2.56 4.30 24.30
C ARG A 129 -3.29 3.04 23.83
N ASP A 130 -4.49 2.86 24.37
CA ASP A 130 -5.37 1.79 23.94
C ASP A 130 -5.91 2.01 22.53
N PRO A 131 -6.08 0.94 21.75
CA PRO A 131 -6.80 1.04 20.48
C PRO A 131 -8.27 1.41 20.73
N PRO A 132 -8.91 2.10 19.76
CA PRO A 132 -10.32 2.43 19.87
C PRO A 132 -11.17 1.17 20.00
N GLY A 133 -12.30 1.29 20.72
CA GLY A 133 -13.23 0.19 20.88
C GLY A 133 -13.85 -0.27 19.56
N PRO A 134 -14.40 -1.49 19.49
CA PRO A 134 -14.86 -2.12 18.24
C PRO A 134 -16.00 -1.38 17.52
N LYS A 135 -16.64 -0.43 18.18
CA LYS A 135 -17.71 0.41 17.61
C LYS A 135 -17.24 1.82 17.27
N ALA A 136 -15.94 2.10 17.39
CA ALA A 136 -15.39 3.40 17.04
C ALA A 136 -15.52 3.65 15.53
N GLN A 137 -15.56 4.94 15.17
CA GLN A 137 -15.68 5.36 13.79
C GLN A 137 -14.45 4.91 12.98
N HIS A 138 -14.69 4.30 11.82
CA HIS A 138 -13.66 3.97 10.85
C HIS A 138 -13.24 5.20 10.06
N THR A 139 -11.96 5.29 9.73
CA THR A 139 -11.36 6.37 8.92
C THR A 139 -10.64 5.79 7.71
N TRP A 140 -10.25 6.64 6.75
CA TRP A 140 -9.49 6.16 5.59
C TRP A 140 -8.12 5.59 5.98
N GLN A 141 -7.46 6.20 6.95
CA GLN A 141 -6.14 5.76 7.43
C GLN A 141 -6.20 4.83 8.64
N GLY A 142 -7.37 4.62 9.22
CA GLY A 142 -7.58 3.76 10.38
C GLY A 142 -6.92 4.29 11.64
N PHE A 143 -6.76 3.38 12.60
CA PHE A 143 -5.96 3.57 13.81
C PHE A 143 -4.74 2.65 13.73
N SER A 144 -3.55 3.24 13.78
CA SER A 144 -2.28 2.51 13.67
C SER A 144 -1.47 2.60 14.95
N LYS A 145 -1.05 1.44 15.46
CA LYS A 145 -0.15 1.33 16.62
C LYS A 145 1.13 0.60 16.21
N GLY A 146 2.27 1.22 16.49
CA GLY A 146 3.60 0.67 16.23
C GLY A 146 4.22 0.10 17.50
N GLN A 147 4.93 -1.01 17.36
CA GLN A 147 5.72 -1.63 18.43
C GLN A 147 7.08 -2.04 17.86
N TRP A 148 8.13 -1.73 18.60
CA TRP A 148 9.47 -2.13 18.22
C TRP A 148 9.70 -3.62 18.45
N ALA A 149 10.21 -4.30 17.43
CA ALA A 149 10.66 -5.68 17.45
C ALA A 149 12.12 -5.70 16.96
N ALA A 150 13.07 -5.65 17.89
CA ALA A 150 14.47 -5.42 17.59
C ALA A 150 14.66 -4.13 16.76
N ASN A 151 15.21 -4.21 15.55
CA ASN A 151 15.47 -3.08 14.67
C ASN A 151 14.33 -2.82 13.67
N GLN A 152 13.17 -3.41 13.88
CA GLN A 152 12.00 -3.26 13.01
C GLN A 152 10.85 -2.62 13.79
N LEU A 153 10.05 -1.82 13.10
CA LEU A 153 8.80 -1.33 13.64
C LEU A 153 7.65 -2.17 13.07
N VAL A 154 6.96 -2.89 13.93
CA VAL A 154 5.75 -3.64 13.56
C VAL A 154 4.55 -2.76 13.85
N ILE A 155 3.73 -2.50 12.83
CA ILE A 155 2.59 -1.60 12.91
C ILE A 155 1.32 -2.41 12.64
N LYS A 156 0.35 -2.30 13.54
CA LYS A 156 -0.98 -2.89 13.35
C LYS A 156 -2.01 -1.78 13.16
N THR A 157 -2.79 -1.86 12.07
CA THR A 157 -3.83 -0.90 11.72
C THR A 157 -5.20 -1.57 11.69
N THR A 158 -6.16 -0.92 12.33
CA THR A 158 -7.57 -1.34 12.39
C THR A 158 -8.48 -0.15 12.11
N HIS A 159 -9.81 -0.32 12.13
CA HIS A 159 -10.80 0.75 11.93
C HIS A 159 -10.65 1.47 10.58
N LEU A 160 -10.26 0.72 9.56
CA LEU A 160 -10.17 1.21 8.19
C LEU A 160 -11.57 1.21 7.55
N LYS A 161 -11.95 2.31 6.88
CA LYS A 161 -13.14 2.34 6.04
C LYS A 161 -13.01 1.34 4.89
N GLU A 162 -14.12 0.80 4.45
CA GLU A 162 -14.19 0.07 3.20
C GLU A 162 -13.71 0.94 2.03
N ASN A 163 -12.85 0.39 1.18
CA ASN A 163 -12.22 1.09 0.08
C ASN A 163 -11.84 0.13 -1.05
N TYR A 164 -10.97 0.56 -1.96
CA TYR A 164 -10.35 -0.26 -2.98
C TYR A 164 -8.98 -0.74 -2.54
N ARG A 165 -8.65 -1.96 -2.93
CA ARG A 165 -7.30 -2.53 -2.84
C ARG A 165 -6.49 -2.26 -4.10
N ARG A 166 -7.18 -2.16 -5.23
CA ARG A 166 -6.64 -1.82 -6.55
C ARG A 166 -7.62 -0.93 -7.31
N ARG A 167 -7.10 -0.17 -8.27
CA ARG A 167 -7.90 0.76 -9.09
C ARG A 167 -8.92 0.09 -9.99
N ASN A 168 -8.81 -1.20 -10.23
CA ASN A 168 -9.78 -1.98 -11.02
C ASN A 168 -11.00 -2.45 -10.22
N GLY A 169 -11.27 -1.83 -9.09
CA GLY A 169 -12.47 -2.10 -8.30
C GLY A 169 -12.36 -3.25 -7.31
N VAL A 170 -11.20 -3.89 -7.19
CA VAL A 170 -10.99 -4.90 -6.16
C VAL A 170 -11.20 -4.27 -4.78
N PRO A 171 -12.15 -4.78 -3.97
CA PRO A 171 -12.53 -4.15 -2.72
C PRO A 171 -11.54 -4.45 -1.58
N SER A 172 -11.65 -3.64 -0.55
CA SER A 172 -10.95 -3.79 0.73
C SER A 172 -11.95 -3.55 1.86
N GLY A 173 -12.23 -4.56 2.67
CA GLY A 173 -13.33 -4.58 3.63
C GLY A 173 -13.07 -3.73 4.88
N ALA A 174 -14.15 -3.38 5.57
CA ALA A 174 -14.07 -2.58 6.80
C ALA A 174 -13.58 -3.38 8.02
N LYS A 175 -13.70 -4.72 7.98
CA LYS A 175 -13.24 -5.61 9.06
C LYS A 175 -11.80 -6.05 8.90
N ARG A 176 -11.11 -5.55 7.87
CA ARG A 176 -9.71 -5.92 7.64
C ARG A 176 -8.79 -5.41 8.73
N THR A 177 -7.73 -6.16 8.96
CA THR A 177 -6.54 -5.70 9.67
C THR A 177 -5.38 -5.57 8.70
N PHE A 178 -4.50 -4.62 8.97
CA PHE A 178 -3.35 -4.34 8.14
C PHE A 178 -2.11 -4.27 9.02
N THR A 179 -1.19 -5.21 8.82
CA THR A 179 0.06 -5.28 9.57
C THR A 179 1.21 -4.92 8.66
N GLU A 180 2.11 -4.07 9.14
CA GLU A 180 3.30 -3.66 8.42
C GLU A 180 4.55 -3.96 9.25
N GLN A 181 5.63 -4.30 8.57
CA GLN A 181 6.96 -4.39 9.14
C GLN A 181 7.84 -3.38 8.40
N TRP A 182 8.32 -2.38 9.13
CA TRP A 182 9.21 -1.36 8.59
C TRP A 182 10.64 -1.70 8.91
N ILE A 183 11.47 -1.80 7.89
CA ILE A 183 12.87 -2.19 7.96
C ILE A 183 13.69 -1.14 7.21
N ARG A 184 14.63 -0.50 7.90
CA ARG A 184 15.52 0.48 7.28
C ARG A 184 16.93 -0.06 7.15
N HIS A 185 17.46 0.00 5.94
CA HIS A 185 18.85 -0.27 5.60
C HIS A 185 19.48 0.95 4.94
N GLY A 186 20.16 1.77 5.74
CA GLY A 186 20.75 3.02 5.24
C GLY A 186 19.70 3.95 4.65
N ASN A 187 19.75 4.16 3.35
CA ASN A 187 18.84 5.02 2.59
C ASN A 187 17.64 4.26 1.99
N ILE A 188 17.45 3.00 2.33
CA ILE A 188 16.33 2.20 1.86
C ILE A 188 15.40 1.90 3.04
N LEU A 189 14.12 2.17 2.87
CA LEU A 189 13.03 1.74 3.74
C LEU A 189 12.24 0.66 3.01
N THR A 190 12.28 -0.56 3.54
CA THR A 190 11.44 -1.67 3.10
C THR A 190 10.23 -1.77 3.99
N ILE A 191 9.05 -1.79 3.40
CA ILE A 191 7.77 -2.01 4.09
C ILE A 191 7.21 -3.34 3.59
N VAL A 192 7.15 -4.33 4.46
CA VAL A 192 6.40 -5.57 4.22
C VAL A 192 5.03 -5.41 4.83
N SER A 193 3.99 -5.61 4.04
CA SER A 193 2.60 -5.42 4.44
C SER A 193 1.81 -6.71 4.33
N ILE A 194 0.96 -6.97 5.32
CA ILE A 194 0.08 -8.14 5.42
C ILE A 194 -1.34 -7.62 5.62
N ALA A 195 -2.21 -7.85 4.64
CA ALA A 195 -3.62 -7.52 4.74
C ALA A 195 -4.44 -8.79 5.01
N GLU A 196 -5.11 -8.84 6.14
CA GLU A 196 -6.07 -9.88 6.50
C GLU A 196 -7.48 -9.28 6.37
N ASP A 197 -8.27 -9.78 5.44
CA ASP A 197 -9.59 -9.23 5.12
C ASP A 197 -10.63 -10.35 5.06
N PRO A 198 -11.33 -10.61 6.17
CA PRO A 198 -12.30 -11.71 6.23
C PRO A 198 -13.55 -11.49 5.34
N GLU A 199 -13.73 -10.28 4.81
CA GLU A 199 -14.86 -9.96 3.94
C GLU A 199 -14.57 -10.30 2.49
N PHE A 200 -13.31 -10.12 2.04
CA PHE A 200 -12.98 -10.18 0.61
C PHE A 200 -11.78 -11.06 0.24
N LEU A 201 -10.97 -11.49 1.21
CA LEU A 201 -9.82 -12.36 0.95
C LEU A 201 -10.04 -13.77 1.50
N THR A 202 -9.53 -14.77 0.78
CA THR A 202 -9.53 -16.18 1.20
C THR A 202 -8.33 -16.53 2.09
N GLU A 203 -7.26 -15.72 1.98
CA GLU A 203 -6.02 -15.83 2.76
C GLU A 203 -5.35 -14.47 2.87
N PRO A 204 -4.37 -14.26 3.78
CA PRO A 204 -3.66 -13.00 3.89
C PRO A 204 -2.93 -12.63 2.59
N LEU A 205 -3.06 -11.37 2.17
CA LEU A 205 -2.28 -10.83 1.05
C LEU A 205 -1.01 -10.18 1.60
N VAL A 206 0.14 -10.71 1.20
CA VAL A 206 1.45 -10.20 1.59
C VAL A 206 2.10 -9.50 0.40
N LEU A 207 2.51 -8.26 0.63
CA LEU A 207 3.20 -7.43 -0.36
C LEU A 207 4.41 -6.76 0.28
N SER A 208 5.41 -6.43 -0.53
CA SER A 208 6.55 -5.62 -0.08
C SER A 208 6.74 -4.43 -1.01
N GLN A 209 7.35 -3.37 -0.48
CA GLN A 209 7.65 -2.16 -1.23
C GLN A 209 8.87 -1.48 -0.66
N ASN A 210 9.71 -0.93 -1.52
CA ASN A 210 10.89 -0.19 -1.13
C ASN A 210 10.74 1.31 -1.44
N TRP A 211 11.35 2.10 -0.57
CA TRP A 211 11.42 3.54 -0.67
C TRP A 211 12.88 3.97 -0.51
N VAL A 212 13.27 4.99 -1.23
CA VAL A 212 14.63 5.58 -1.14
C VAL A 212 14.54 6.91 -0.43
N LEU A 213 15.42 7.12 0.55
CA LEU A 213 15.56 8.42 1.20
C LEU A 213 16.01 9.46 0.17
N ASP A 214 15.25 10.53 0.04
CA ASP A 214 15.49 11.62 -0.91
C ASP A 214 15.33 12.97 -0.21
N PRO A 215 16.38 13.44 0.48
CA PRO A 215 16.32 14.68 1.27
C PRO A 215 16.08 15.95 0.45
N GLY A 216 16.31 15.89 -0.86
CA GLY A 216 16.06 17.00 -1.78
C GLY A 216 14.60 17.11 -2.23
N GLN A 217 13.77 16.15 -1.84
CA GLN A 217 12.39 16.08 -2.22
C GLN A 217 11.55 17.17 -1.56
N GLN A 218 10.71 17.79 -2.36
CA GLN A 218 9.64 18.67 -1.85
C GLN A 218 8.29 18.05 -2.17
N ILE A 219 7.50 17.79 -1.13
CA ILE A 219 6.14 17.32 -1.31
C ILE A 219 5.27 18.55 -1.52
N ALA A 220 4.71 18.70 -2.73
CA ALA A 220 3.72 19.70 -3.00
C ALA A 220 2.42 19.38 -2.26
N THR A 221 1.73 20.40 -1.79
CA THR A 221 0.33 20.26 -1.34
C THR A 221 -0.54 20.11 -2.57
N ASP A 222 -1.23 19.00 -2.69
CA ASP A 222 -2.17 18.75 -3.76
C ASP A 222 -3.58 18.94 -3.23
N SER A 223 -4.26 20.01 -3.69
CA SER A 223 -5.67 20.22 -3.39
C SER A 223 -6.50 19.42 -4.38
N CYS A 224 -7.30 18.50 -3.89
CA CYS A 224 -8.26 17.83 -4.74
C CYS A 224 -9.51 18.70 -4.91
N GLU A 225 -9.83 19.04 -6.15
CA GLU A 225 -11.05 19.75 -6.50
C GLU A 225 -12.02 18.82 -7.22
N TYR A 226 -13.31 18.98 -6.90
CA TYR A 226 -14.36 18.27 -7.61
C TYR A 226 -14.53 18.89 -9.00
N VAL A 227 -14.15 18.13 -10.02
CA VAL A 227 -14.42 18.50 -11.41
C VAL A 227 -15.25 17.38 -12.04
N PRO A 228 -16.52 17.60 -12.40
CA PRO A 228 -17.29 16.60 -13.14
C PRO A 228 -16.73 16.50 -14.56
N GLU A 229 -16.05 15.41 -14.83
CA GLU A 229 -15.36 15.18 -16.13
C GLU A 229 -16.31 14.74 -17.24
N LEU A 230 -17.41 14.10 -16.86
CA LEU A 230 -18.36 13.54 -17.81
C LEU A 230 -19.79 13.96 -17.47
N PRO A 231 -20.59 14.39 -18.47
CA PRO A 231 -22.01 14.57 -18.29
C PRO A 231 -22.64 13.19 -18.03
N THR A 232 -23.41 13.06 -16.96
CA THR A 232 -24.19 11.87 -16.64
C THR A 232 -25.65 12.12 -16.82
N GLU A 233 -26.35 11.14 -17.37
CA GLU A 233 -27.80 11.14 -17.38
C GLU A 233 -28.34 11.01 -15.94
N ALA A 234 -29.41 11.71 -15.65
CA ALA A 234 -30.05 11.63 -14.34
C ALA A 234 -30.50 10.18 -14.05
N GLY A 235 -30.11 9.68 -12.88
CA GLY A 235 -30.44 8.32 -12.45
C GLY A 235 -29.48 7.22 -12.91
N MET A 236 -28.42 7.55 -13.64
CA MET A 236 -27.38 6.59 -13.97
C MET A 236 -26.65 6.13 -12.71
N VAL A 237 -26.58 4.82 -12.52
CA VAL A 237 -25.75 4.21 -11.47
C VAL A 237 -24.47 3.66 -12.12
N PRO A 238 -23.29 4.19 -11.78
CA PRO A 238 -22.03 3.84 -12.45
C PRO A 238 -21.51 2.49 -11.94
N HIS A 239 -22.16 1.42 -12.30
CA HIS A 239 -21.71 0.05 -12.10
C HIS A 239 -22.40 -0.88 -13.11
N TYR A 240 -21.78 -2.04 -13.35
CA TYR A 240 -22.34 -3.09 -14.19
C TYR A 240 -23.12 -4.09 -13.35
N LEU A 241 -24.21 -4.61 -13.88
CA LEU A 241 -24.89 -5.77 -13.32
C LEU A 241 -24.01 -7.02 -13.47
N PRO A 242 -24.20 -8.06 -12.65
CA PRO A 242 -23.43 -9.31 -12.77
C PRO A 242 -23.46 -9.86 -14.21
N GLY A 243 -22.29 -10.13 -14.76
CA GLY A 243 -22.12 -10.68 -16.10
C GLY A 243 -22.30 -9.69 -17.26
N THR A 244 -22.57 -8.41 -17.01
CA THR A 244 -22.80 -7.41 -18.08
C THR A 244 -21.59 -6.50 -18.36
N ASN A 245 -20.52 -6.59 -17.57
CA ASN A 245 -19.32 -5.77 -17.78
C ASN A 245 -18.55 -6.27 -19.01
N PRO A 246 -18.45 -5.48 -20.09
CA PRO A 246 -17.80 -5.91 -21.34
C PRO A 246 -16.28 -5.90 -21.26
N PHE A 247 -15.69 -5.28 -20.23
CA PHE A 247 -14.24 -5.06 -20.17
C PHE A 247 -13.46 -6.17 -19.46
N LEU A 248 -14.14 -7.19 -18.93
CA LEU A 248 -13.50 -8.24 -18.13
C LEU A 248 -12.60 -9.19 -18.92
N THR A 249 -12.67 -9.17 -20.25
CA THR A 249 -11.88 -10.01 -21.15
C THR A 249 -10.74 -9.27 -21.85
N GLU A 250 -10.76 -7.94 -21.77
CA GLU A 250 -9.83 -7.09 -22.54
C GLU A 250 -8.33 -7.41 -22.33
N VAL A 251 -7.93 -7.67 -21.08
CA VAL A 251 -6.53 -7.98 -20.76
C VAL A 251 -6.10 -9.27 -21.45
N ALA A 252 -6.91 -10.32 -21.32
CA ALA A 252 -6.62 -11.62 -21.93
C ALA A 252 -6.53 -11.50 -23.45
N GLU A 253 -7.46 -10.79 -24.07
CA GLU A 253 -7.53 -10.57 -25.52
C GLU A 253 -6.36 -9.70 -26.03
N ARG A 254 -6.11 -8.57 -25.37
CA ARG A 254 -5.08 -7.62 -25.75
C ARG A 254 -3.67 -8.22 -25.71
N TYR A 255 -3.39 -9.03 -24.71
CA TYR A 255 -2.07 -9.60 -24.50
C TYR A 255 -1.95 -11.07 -24.90
N GLY A 256 -2.98 -11.67 -25.47
CA GLY A 256 -2.99 -13.10 -25.84
C GLY A 256 -2.83 -14.03 -24.66
N LEU A 257 -3.30 -13.65 -23.48
CA LEU A 257 -3.16 -14.42 -22.25
C LEU A 257 -4.37 -15.34 -22.03
N PRO A 258 -4.17 -16.49 -21.37
CA PRO A 258 -5.30 -17.32 -20.98
C PRO A 258 -6.22 -16.58 -20.00
N GLN A 259 -7.51 -16.48 -20.29
CA GLN A 259 -8.51 -15.81 -19.43
C GLN A 259 -8.47 -16.30 -17.98
N LYS A 260 -8.32 -17.62 -17.78
CA LYS A 260 -8.19 -18.20 -16.44
C LYS A 260 -6.95 -17.74 -15.67
N GLY A 261 -5.89 -17.31 -16.37
CA GLY A 261 -4.70 -16.76 -15.75
C GLY A 261 -4.91 -15.31 -15.30
N VAL A 262 -5.51 -14.50 -16.15
CA VAL A 262 -5.81 -13.09 -15.85
C VAL A 262 -6.84 -12.98 -14.72
N ARG A 263 -7.91 -13.75 -14.80
CA ARG A 263 -8.99 -13.73 -13.80
C ARG A 263 -8.75 -14.68 -12.64
N GLY A 264 -7.65 -15.42 -12.64
CA GLY A 264 -7.28 -16.33 -11.55
C GLY A 264 -6.97 -15.56 -10.27
N GLY A 265 -6.85 -16.29 -9.17
CA GLY A 265 -6.54 -15.74 -7.86
C GLY A 265 -5.11 -16.01 -7.43
N ALA A 266 -4.92 -16.29 -6.14
CA ALA A 266 -3.62 -16.64 -5.56
C ALA A 266 -2.97 -17.85 -6.25
N GLU A 267 -3.76 -18.78 -6.76
CA GLU A 267 -3.27 -19.98 -7.47
C GLU A 267 -2.40 -19.63 -8.67
N THR A 268 -2.57 -18.46 -9.29
CA THR A 268 -1.76 -18.02 -10.43
C THR A 268 -0.31 -17.73 -10.08
N LEU A 269 0.01 -17.59 -8.80
CA LEU A 269 1.38 -17.41 -8.31
C LEU A 269 2.17 -18.72 -8.27
N TYR A 270 1.48 -19.88 -8.24
CA TYR A 270 2.12 -21.17 -8.07
C TYR A 270 2.63 -21.74 -9.39
N PRO A 271 3.81 -22.38 -9.39
CA PRO A 271 4.41 -22.99 -10.59
C PRO A 271 3.50 -24.02 -11.25
N GLU A 272 2.75 -24.79 -10.46
CA GLU A 272 1.84 -25.85 -10.94
C GLU A 272 0.68 -25.28 -11.77
N PHE A 273 0.19 -24.09 -11.40
CA PHE A 273 -0.82 -23.39 -12.19
C PHE A 273 -0.21 -22.86 -13.49
N ARG A 274 0.96 -22.22 -13.40
CA ARG A 274 1.66 -21.66 -14.56
C ARG A 274 2.03 -22.73 -15.61
N ALA A 275 2.46 -23.90 -15.16
CA ALA A 275 2.78 -25.02 -16.04
C ALA A 275 1.57 -25.48 -16.90
N LYS A 276 0.36 -25.26 -16.40
CA LYS A 276 -0.90 -25.62 -17.10
C LYS A 276 -1.41 -24.51 -18.04
N MET A 277 -0.79 -23.33 -18.03
CA MET A 277 -1.21 -22.23 -18.88
C MET A 277 -0.67 -22.28 -20.31
N GLY A 278 0.34 -23.12 -20.56
CA GLY A 278 1.04 -23.17 -21.83
C GLY A 278 2.23 -22.22 -21.89
N PRO A 279 2.89 -22.08 -23.04
CA PRO A 279 4.01 -21.18 -23.20
C PRO A 279 3.55 -19.73 -23.03
N PRO A 280 4.43 -18.84 -22.51
CA PRO A 280 4.12 -17.41 -22.42
C PRO A 280 3.83 -16.86 -23.81
N ALA A 281 2.90 -15.89 -23.88
CA ALA A 281 2.64 -15.15 -25.10
C ALA A 281 3.94 -14.52 -25.64
N ALA A 282 4.08 -14.44 -26.95
CA ALA A 282 5.17 -13.70 -27.55
C ALA A 282 5.13 -12.25 -27.07
N LYS A 283 6.29 -11.67 -26.78
CA LYS A 283 6.36 -10.25 -26.46
C LYS A 283 5.79 -9.46 -27.64
N PRO A 284 4.93 -8.45 -27.39
CA PRO A 284 4.45 -7.60 -28.47
C PRO A 284 5.64 -6.93 -29.16
N GLU A 285 5.64 -6.91 -30.48
CA GLU A 285 6.68 -6.27 -31.29
C GLU A 285 6.80 -4.78 -31.01
N HIS A 286 5.69 -4.16 -30.62
CA HIS A 286 5.64 -2.73 -30.35
C HIS A 286 5.23 -2.45 -28.91
N CYS A 287 5.82 -1.42 -28.33
CA CYS A 287 5.41 -0.92 -27.04
C CYS A 287 3.99 -0.36 -27.17
N THR A 288 3.03 -1.00 -26.52
CA THR A 288 1.71 -0.41 -26.35
C THR A 288 1.76 0.60 -25.20
N MET A 289 0.73 1.41 -25.04
CA MET A 289 0.62 2.40 -23.96
C MET A 289 0.88 1.82 -22.55
N PHE A 290 0.78 0.51 -22.38
CA PHE A 290 1.00 -0.21 -21.14
C PHE A 290 2.31 -1.03 -21.13
N CYS A 291 3.04 -1.05 -22.22
CA CYS A 291 4.40 -1.53 -22.16
C CYS A 291 5.20 -0.61 -21.28
N THR A 292 6.03 -1.17 -20.46
CA THR A 292 7.02 -0.61 -19.53
C THR A 292 7.74 0.69 -19.92
N CYS A 293 7.21 1.44 -20.85
CA CYS A 293 7.67 2.79 -21.20
C CYS A 293 7.65 3.75 -20.00
N MET A 294 6.96 3.38 -18.93
CA MET A 294 6.96 4.16 -17.68
C MET A 294 8.24 4.01 -16.85
N ASN A 295 9.07 3.01 -17.12
CA ASN A 295 10.19 2.66 -16.25
C ASN A 295 11.55 3.09 -16.77
N THR A 296 11.59 3.69 -17.90
CA THR A 296 12.81 4.16 -18.51
C THR A 296 12.59 5.54 -19.10
N PRO A 297 13.58 6.47 -19.02
CA PRO A 297 13.47 7.75 -19.73
C PRO A 297 13.50 7.44 -21.21
N MET A 298 12.51 7.37 -21.90
CA MET A 298 12.24 6.86 -22.84
C MET A 298 11.76 7.17 -24.03
N VAL A 299 11.99 6.59 -24.93
CA VAL A 299 11.57 6.65 -26.29
C VAL A 299 10.76 5.38 -26.52
N CYS A 300 9.45 5.46 -26.39
CA CYS A 300 8.63 4.45 -27.01
C CYS A 300 8.88 4.57 -28.53
N PRO A 301 9.26 3.49 -29.23
CA PRO A 301 9.33 3.54 -30.69
C PRO A 301 7.98 4.01 -31.21
N GLU A 302 8.01 4.94 -32.14
CA GLU A 302 6.80 5.44 -32.78
C GLU A 302 5.99 4.25 -33.30
N VAL A 303 4.73 4.19 -32.91
CA VAL A 303 3.82 3.20 -33.46
C VAL A 303 3.68 3.51 -34.96
N PRO A 304 4.03 2.60 -35.84
CA PRO A 304 3.80 2.83 -37.29
C PRO A 304 2.31 3.10 -37.48
N LYS A 305 2.00 4.17 -38.20
CA LYS A 305 0.62 4.55 -38.54
C LYS A 305 -0.02 3.51 -39.44
#